data_4a8f7a834df224005a408ca80ced21ec
#
_entry.id   4a8f7a834df224005a408ca80ced21ec
#
_cell.length_a   1.000
_cell.length_b   1.000
_cell.length_c   1.000
_cell.angle_alpha   90.00
_cell.angle_beta   90.00
_cell.angle_gamma   90.00
#
_symmetry.space_group_name_H-M   'P 1'
#
loop_
_entity.id
_entity.type
_entity.pdbx_description
1 polymer ?
#
loop_
_entity_poly.entity_id
_entity_poly.type
_entity_poly.pdbx_seq_one_letter_code
_entity_poly.pdbx_strand_id
1 'polypeptide(L)'
;YIIFTKCPADLTESDKELYRNRSAYYSTAPVLFTYLEYGGIQDQFGNAIDPNLPIALVTAIADDSAIRTYLNQHYDVNKVIGFKDHHNFQASDIAPLMAESKAGKIQIVCTEKDQVKLLPILKGQPLFTLPVEHRFSAADQKLLLDDLRGLLSS
;
A
#
# COMPACT_ATOMS: atom_id res chain seq x y z
N TYR A 1 15.03 0.90 -18.71
CA TYR A 1 13.80 0.15 -18.43
C TYR A 1 12.57 1.04 -18.45
N ILE A 2 11.42 0.48 -18.84
CA ILE A 2 10.09 1.04 -18.63
C ILE A 2 9.41 0.14 -17.60
N ILE A 3 8.92 0.71 -16.50
CA ILE A 3 8.29 -0.07 -15.44
C ILE A 3 6.84 0.37 -15.28
N PHE A 4 5.91 -0.55 -15.58
CA PHE A 4 4.49 -0.37 -15.24
C PHE A 4 4.29 -0.79 -13.79
N THR A 5 3.77 0.13 -12.98
CA THR A 5 3.58 -0.09 -11.54
C THR A 5 2.11 -0.29 -11.18
N LYS A 6 1.86 -0.94 -10.03
CA LYS A 6 0.51 -1.21 -9.51
C LYS A 6 -0.36 -1.99 -10.50
N CYS A 7 0.24 -2.90 -11.24
CA CYS A 7 -0.50 -3.75 -12.15
C CYS A 7 -1.47 -4.66 -11.38
N PRO A 8 -2.65 -4.98 -11.95
CA PRO A 8 -3.52 -6.00 -11.40
C PRO A 8 -2.79 -7.35 -11.29
N ALA A 9 -3.08 -8.12 -10.22
CA ALA A 9 -2.42 -9.42 -10.00
C ALA A 9 -2.76 -10.46 -11.08
N ASP A 10 -3.90 -10.28 -11.75
CA ASP A 10 -4.41 -11.11 -12.83
C ASP A 10 -4.06 -10.59 -14.24
N LEU A 11 -3.12 -9.61 -14.34
CA LEU A 11 -2.67 -9.08 -15.63
C LEU A 11 -2.14 -10.21 -16.53
N THR A 12 -2.84 -10.47 -17.63
CA THR A 12 -2.51 -11.56 -18.56
C THR A 12 -1.27 -11.25 -19.40
N GLU A 13 -0.63 -12.29 -19.96
CA GLU A 13 0.48 -12.08 -20.92
C GLU A 13 0.03 -11.31 -22.16
N SER A 14 -1.21 -11.52 -22.62
CA SER A 14 -1.77 -10.73 -23.73
C SER A 14 -1.84 -9.24 -23.41
N ASP A 15 -2.26 -8.89 -22.16
CA ASP A 15 -2.28 -7.48 -21.72
C ASP A 15 -0.87 -6.92 -21.62
N LYS A 16 0.09 -7.68 -21.09
CA LYS A 16 1.50 -7.27 -21.03
C LYS A 16 2.07 -7.02 -22.42
N GLU A 17 1.73 -7.86 -23.40
CA GLU A 17 2.14 -7.64 -24.79
C GLU A 17 1.57 -6.34 -25.37
N LEU A 18 0.32 -6.00 -25.07
CA LEU A 18 -0.23 -4.71 -25.49
C LEU A 18 0.56 -3.51 -24.92
N TYR A 19 0.94 -3.59 -23.64
CA TYR A 19 1.79 -2.55 -23.02
C TYR A 19 3.18 -2.51 -23.65
N ARG A 20 3.82 -3.67 -23.90
CA ARG A 20 5.12 -3.75 -24.58
C ARG A 20 5.05 -3.15 -25.97
N ASN A 21 4.05 -3.52 -26.76
CA ASN A 21 3.87 -3.01 -28.11
C ASN A 21 3.66 -1.49 -28.16
N ARG A 22 2.85 -0.95 -27.23
CA ARG A 22 2.67 0.50 -27.13
C ARG A 22 3.97 1.22 -26.74
N SER A 23 4.72 0.65 -25.81
CA SER A 23 6.01 1.22 -25.36
C SER A 23 7.06 1.20 -26.47
N ALA A 24 7.03 0.20 -27.36
CA ALA A 24 7.97 0.05 -28.47
C ALA A 24 7.92 1.20 -29.49
N TYR A 25 6.81 1.95 -29.55
CA TYR A 25 6.75 3.18 -30.37
C TYR A 25 7.64 4.31 -29.85
N TYR A 26 7.99 4.27 -28.58
CA TYR A 26 8.73 5.36 -27.91
C TYR A 26 10.13 4.94 -27.47
N SER A 27 10.35 3.65 -27.21
CA SER A 27 11.62 3.16 -26.66
C SER A 27 11.82 1.68 -26.95
N THR A 28 13.09 1.29 -27.11
CA THR A 28 13.52 -0.12 -27.19
C THR A 28 13.88 -0.71 -25.80
N ALA A 29 13.70 0.09 -24.73
CA ALA A 29 14.02 -0.36 -23.37
C ALA A 29 13.12 -1.54 -22.96
N PRO A 30 13.66 -2.52 -22.23
CA PRO A 30 12.86 -3.60 -21.67
C PRO A 30 11.70 -3.10 -20.80
N VAL A 31 10.53 -3.74 -20.92
CA VAL A 31 9.32 -3.40 -20.18
C VAL A 31 9.10 -4.42 -19.06
N LEU A 32 9.02 -3.92 -17.84
CA LEU A 32 8.80 -4.71 -16.61
C LEU A 32 7.48 -4.31 -15.95
N PHE A 33 6.94 -5.22 -15.16
CA PHE A 33 5.66 -5.02 -14.44
C PHE A 33 5.84 -5.28 -12.96
N THR A 34 5.26 -4.39 -12.12
CA THR A 34 5.20 -4.60 -10.67
C THR A 34 3.76 -4.65 -10.18
N TYR A 35 3.56 -5.43 -9.16
CA TYR A 35 2.28 -5.65 -8.46
C TYR A 35 2.39 -5.11 -7.04
N LEU A 36 1.25 -4.78 -6.43
CA LEU A 36 1.23 -4.45 -5.01
C LEU A 36 1.15 -5.74 -4.19
N GLU A 37 2.01 -5.87 -3.22
CA GLU A 37 1.97 -6.89 -2.18
C GLU A 37 1.74 -6.21 -0.83
N TYR A 38 0.75 -6.70 -0.09
CA TYR A 38 0.40 -6.18 1.22
C TYR A 38 0.98 -7.07 2.30
N GLY A 39 1.68 -6.46 3.26
CA GLY A 39 2.26 -7.16 4.40
C GLY A 39 1.30 -7.33 5.56
N GLY A 40 1.77 -7.99 6.62
CA GLY A 40 1.01 -8.12 7.87
C GLY A 40 0.82 -6.77 8.56
N ILE A 41 -0.41 -6.50 9.00
CA ILE A 41 -0.75 -5.26 9.69
C ILE A 41 -0.28 -5.34 11.14
N GLN A 42 0.54 -4.36 11.56
CA GLN A 42 1.05 -4.25 12.93
C GLN A 42 0.98 -2.80 13.41
N ASP A 43 0.89 -2.63 14.73
CA ASP A 43 1.02 -1.32 15.35
C ASP A 43 2.50 -0.92 15.54
N GLN A 44 2.74 0.29 16.01
CA GLN A 44 4.08 0.83 16.26
C GLN A 44 4.84 0.11 17.41
N PHE A 45 4.18 -0.80 18.12
CA PHE A 45 4.78 -1.62 19.18
C PHE A 45 5.06 -3.05 18.71
N GLY A 46 4.70 -3.40 17.46
CA GLY A 46 4.86 -4.73 16.88
C GLY A 46 3.71 -5.70 17.16
N ASN A 47 2.60 -5.22 17.72
CA ASN A 47 1.42 -6.07 17.93
C ASN A 47 0.67 -6.24 16.63
N ALA A 48 0.31 -7.48 16.30
CA ALA A 48 -0.54 -7.76 15.14
C ALA A 48 -1.96 -7.23 15.36
N ILE A 49 -2.63 -6.87 14.27
CA ILE A 49 -4.05 -6.50 14.29
C ILE A 49 -4.91 -7.69 14.75
N ASP A 50 -5.95 -7.42 15.55
CA ASP A 50 -6.93 -8.45 15.94
C ASP A 50 -7.98 -8.60 14.81
N PRO A 51 -8.06 -9.76 14.15
CA PRO A 51 -8.99 -9.97 13.05
C PRO A 51 -10.48 -9.99 13.48
N ASN A 52 -10.76 -10.10 14.77
CA ASN A 52 -12.13 -10.12 15.31
C ASN A 52 -12.66 -8.72 15.64
N LEU A 53 -11.82 -7.70 15.62
CA LEU A 53 -12.24 -6.32 15.86
C LEU A 53 -12.37 -5.56 14.54
N PRO A 54 -13.42 -4.74 14.39
CA PRO A 54 -13.57 -3.91 13.20
C PRO A 54 -12.44 -2.90 13.07
N ILE A 55 -12.16 -2.50 11.84
CA ILE A 55 -11.13 -1.51 11.53
C ILE A 55 -11.73 -0.22 10.97
N ALA A 56 -11.03 0.89 11.23
CA ALA A 56 -11.22 2.16 10.54
C ALA A 56 -9.97 2.48 9.73
N LEU A 57 -10.12 2.57 8.41
CA LEU A 57 -9.05 3.05 7.54
C LEU A 57 -9.00 4.58 7.57
N VAL A 58 -7.84 5.14 7.87
CA VAL A 58 -7.55 6.58 7.78
C VAL A 58 -6.45 6.78 6.75
N THR A 59 -6.72 7.55 5.71
CA THR A 59 -5.79 7.72 4.59
C THR A 59 -5.86 9.11 3.97
N ALA A 60 -4.69 9.60 3.50
CA ALA A 60 -4.54 10.83 2.73
C ALA A 60 -3.68 10.60 1.48
N ILE A 61 -4.03 9.60 0.70
CA ILE A 61 -3.41 9.28 -0.59
C ILE A 61 -4.39 9.56 -1.73
N ALA A 62 -3.86 9.82 -2.93
CA ALA A 62 -4.66 10.21 -4.09
C ALA A 62 -5.65 9.13 -4.54
N ASP A 63 -5.25 7.86 -4.44
CA ASP A 63 -6.09 6.70 -4.79
C ASP A 63 -5.87 5.58 -3.76
N ASP A 64 -6.90 5.30 -2.98
CA ASP A 64 -6.92 4.26 -1.96
C ASP A 64 -7.76 3.03 -2.35
N SER A 65 -8.23 2.96 -3.59
CA SER A 65 -9.11 1.90 -4.08
C SER A 65 -8.56 0.50 -3.90
N ALA A 66 -7.28 0.30 -4.23
CA ALA A 66 -6.61 -0.99 -4.08
C ALA A 66 -6.49 -1.41 -2.59
N ILE A 67 -6.17 -0.45 -1.71
CA ILE A 67 -6.08 -0.68 -0.26
C ILE A 67 -7.44 -1.05 0.31
N ARG A 68 -8.49 -0.32 -0.07
CA ARG A 68 -9.86 -0.62 0.37
C ARG A 68 -10.31 -2.01 -0.09
N THR A 69 -10.02 -2.36 -1.35
CA THR A 69 -10.34 -3.69 -1.89
C THR A 69 -9.66 -4.78 -1.07
N TYR A 70 -8.36 -4.65 -0.83
CA TYR A 70 -7.60 -5.60 -0.02
C TYR A 70 -8.16 -5.72 1.40
N LEU A 71 -8.37 -4.58 2.09
CA LEU A 71 -8.86 -4.59 3.46
C LEU A 71 -10.25 -5.19 3.58
N ASN A 72 -11.18 -4.88 2.68
CA ASN A 72 -12.54 -5.45 2.67
C ASN A 72 -12.56 -6.97 2.41
N GLN A 73 -11.54 -7.53 1.77
CA GLN A 73 -11.42 -8.97 1.55
C GLN A 73 -10.92 -9.73 2.78
N HIS A 74 -10.21 -9.05 3.69
CA HIS A 74 -9.49 -9.71 4.78
C HIS A 74 -9.95 -9.29 6.19
N TYR A 75 -10.64 -8.13 6.32
CA TYR A 75 -11.00 -7.52 7.60
C TYR A 75 -12.41 -6.94 7.56
N ASP A 76 -13.01 -6.75 8.73
CA ASP A 76 -14.27 -6.00 8.89
C ASP A 76 -13.98 -4.48 8.85
N VAL A 77 -14.10 -3.88 7.67
CA VAL A 77 -13.89 -2.43 7.47
C VAL A 77 -15.17 -1.68 7.81
N ASN A 78 -15.28 -1.22 9.03
CA ASN A 78 -16.45 -0.49 9.52
C ASN A 78 -16.48 0.97 9.05
N LYS A 79 -15.31 1.62 8.98
CA LYS A 79 -15.21 3.04 8.62
C LYS A 79 -14.04 3.28 7.67
N VAL A 80 -14.24 4.24 6.75
CA VAL A 80 -13.16 4.78 5.92
C VAL A 80 -13.21 6.30 5.98
N ILE A 81 -12.10 6.91 6.41
CA ILE A 81 -11.92 8.37 6.44
C ILE A 81 -10.80 8.72 5.47
N GLY A 82 -11.20 9.11 4.27
CA GLY A 82 -10.28 9.56 3.23
C GLY A 82 -10.15 11.08 3.24
N PHE A 83 -8.92 11.57 3.22
CA PHE A 83 -8.58 12.98 3.10
C PHE A 83 -7.94 13.26 1.73
N LYS A 84 -7.87 14.53 1.35
CA LYS A 84 -7.12 14.94 0.16
C LYS A 84 -5.65 14.54 0.29
N ASP A 85 -5.02 14.21 -0.83
CA ASP A 85 -3.58 13.90 -0.85
C ASP A 85 -2.77 15.02 -0.17
N HIS A 86 -1.75 14.64 0.57
CA HIS A 86 -0.92 15.52 1.39
C HIS A 86 -1.64 16.25 2.55
N HIS A 87 -2.82 15.78 2.96
CA HIS A 87 -3.51 16.36 4.13
C HIS A 87 -2.60 16.38 5.37
N ASN A 88 -2.66 17.50 6.11
CA ASN A 88 -2.02 17.62 7.42
C ASN A 88 -3.06 17.32 8.50
N PHE A 89 -3.01 16.11 9.02
CA PHE A 89 -3.96 15.65 10.02
C PHE A 89 -3.94 16.53 11.28
N GLN A 90 -5.12 16.76 11.82
CA GLN A 90 -5.35 17.42 13.11
C GLN A 90 -6.02 16.42 14.07
N ALA A 91 -5.86 16.62 15.37
CA ALA A 91 -6.50 15.76 16.35
C ALA A 91 -8.04 15.73 16.22
N SER A 92 -8.65 16.83 15.77
CA SER A 92 -10.09 16.92 15.49
C SER A 92 -10.55 15.99 14.38
N ASP A 93 -9.70 15.71 13.39
CA ASP A 93 -10.05 14.91 12.22
C ASP A 93 -10.36 13.46 12.59
N ILE A 94 -9.68 12.94 13.62
CA ILE A 94 -9.77 11.54 14.04
C ILE A 94 -10.22 11.37 15.51
N ALA A 95 -10.59 12.46 16.19
CA ALA A 95 -10.99 12.41 17.60
C ALA A 95 -12.09 11.37 17.92
N PRO A 96 -13.16 11.22 17.10
CA PRO A 96 -14.16 10.19 17.33
C PRO A 96 -13.58 8.77 17.24
N LEU A 97 -12.69 8.51 16.26
CA LEU A 97 -12.03 7.21 16.11
C LEU A 97 -11.08 6.91 17.27
N MET A 98 -10.35 7.92 17.75
CA MET A 98 -9.48 7.77 18.91
C MET A 98 -10.27 7.37 20.16
N ALA A 99 -11.46 7.91 20.36
CA ALA A 99 -12.32 7.55 21.48
C ALA A 99 -12.83 6.11 21.37
N GLU A 100 -13.25 5.67 20.18
CA GLU A 100 -13.70 4.30 19.92
C GLU A 100 -12.56 3.28 20.04
N SER A 101 -11.38 3.62 19.53
CA SER A 101 -10.18 2.79 19.62
C SER A 101 -9.73 2.63 21.06
N LYS A 102 -9.72 3.72 21.85
CA LYS A 102 -9.41 3.67 23.29
C LYS A 102 -10.40 2.81 24.09
N ALA A 103 -11.65 2.75 23.63
CA ALA A 103 -12.67 1.89 24.22
C ALA A 103 -12.59 0.43 23.74
N GLY A 104 -11.60 0.06 22.92
CA GLY A 104 -11.43 -1.29 22.36
C GLY A 104 -12.51 -1.69 21.35
N LYS A 105 -13.18 -0.73 20.72
CA LYS A 105 -14.29 -1.01 19.79
C LYS A 105 -13.87 -1.05 18.33
N ILE A 106 -12.73 -0.45 17.99
CA ILE A 106 -12.23 -0.35 16.62
C ILE A 106 -10.71 -0.21 16.62
N GLN A 107 -10.05 -0.69 15.58
CA GLN A 107 -8.62 -0.53 15.35
C GLN A 107 -8.40 0.48 14.23
N ILE A 108 -7.52 1.46 14.44
CA ILE A 108 -7.22 2.48 13.43
C ILE A 108 -6.10 1.96 12.55
N VAL A 109 -6.37 1.83 11.26
CA VAL A 109 -5.40 1.38 10.24
C VAL A 109 -5.08 2.54 9.31
N CYS A 110 -3.83 2.69 8.93
CA CYS A 110 -3.37 3.68 7.96
C CYS A 110 -2.31 3.11 7.01
N THR A 111 -1.91 3.91 6.03
CA THR A 111 -0.75 3.62 5.19
C THR A 111 0.56 3.99 5.90
N GLU A 112 1.70 3.43 5.46
CA GLU A 112 3.03 3.82 5.96
C GLU A 112 3.30 5.33 5.77
N LYS A 113 2.85 5.88 4.65
CA LYS A 113 2.98 7.32 4.35
C LYS A 113 2.22 8.19 5.37
N ASP A 114 1.04 7.76 5.80
CA ASP A 114 0.20 8.51 6.72
C ASP A 114 0.58 8.27 8.19
N GLN A 115 1.20 7.13 8.50
CA GLN A 115 1.63 6.77 9.85
C GLN A 115 2.49 7.85 10.49
N VAL A 116 3.47 8.37 9.76
CA VAL A 116 4.41 9.40 10.26
C VAL A 116 3.68 10.65 10.74
N LYS A 117 2.57 11.00 10.06
CA LYS A 117 1.76 12.17 10.38
C LYS A 117 0.74 11.90 11.51
N LEU A 118 0.24 10.67 11.61
CA LEU A 118 -0.80 10.28 12.56
C LEU A 118 -0.25 9.92 13.95
N LEU A 119 0.93 9.31 14.03
CA LEU A 119 1.54 8.90 15.30
C LEU A 119 1.63 10.02 16.35
N PRO A 120 2.08 11.25 16.02
CA PRO A 120 2.14 12.34 16.99
C PRO A 120 0.76 12.73 17.55
N ILE A 121 -0.29 12.54 16.75
CA ILE A 121 -1.67 12.91 17.10
C ILE A 121 -2.28 11.87 18.05
N LEU A 122 -2.00 10.59 17.83
CA LEU A 122 -2.54 9.48 18.62
C LEU A 122 -1.93 9.36 20.02
N LYS A 123 -0.84 10.08 20.32
CA LYS A 123 -0.25 10.18 21.68
C LYS A 123 -0.04 8.82 22.36
N GLY A 124 0.49 7.85 21.62
CA GLY A 124 0.80 6.51 22.15
C GLY A 124 -0.35 5.49 22.11
N GLN A 125 -1.51 5.85 21.53
CA GLN A 125 -2.52 4.84 21.23
C GLN A 125 -2.07 3.97 20.04
N PRO A 126 -2.48 2.69 19.97
CA PRO A 126 -2.15 1.82 18.85
C PRO A 126 -2.61 2.42 17.52
N LEU A 127 -1.70 2.46 16.56
CA LEU A 127 -1.94 2.81 15.17
C LEU A 127 -1.40 1.69 14.30
N PHE A 128 -2.30 0.97 13.68
CA PHE A 128 -1.95 -0.14 12.81
C PHE A 128 -1.58 0.35 11.42
N THR A 129 -0.52 -0.21 10.86
CA THR A 129 -0.01 0.18 9.55
C THR A 129 -0.09 -0.98 8.60
N LEU A 130 -0.63 -0.74 7.41
CA LEU A 130 -0.63 -1.68 6.30
C LEU A 130 0.62 -1.44 5.44
N PRO A 131 1.64 -2.31 5.49
CA PRO A 131 2.80 -2.21 4.62
C PRO A 131 2.42 -2.56 3.18
N VAL A 132 2.97 -1.82 2.22
CA VAL A 132 2.73 -2.04 0.79
C VAL A 132 4.06 -2.05 0.05
N GLU A 133 4.35 -3.13 -0.65
CA GLU A 133 5.56 -3.27 -1.45
C GLU A 133 5.23 -3.45 -2.94
N HIS A 134 6.13 -2.95 -3.80
CA HIS A 134 6.10 -3.28 -5.21
C HIS A 134 6.90 -4.55 -5.45
N ARG A 135 6.26 -5.57 -6.02
CA ARG A 135 6.92 -6.83 -6.38
C ARG A 135 6.96 -7.01 -7.88
N PHE A 136 8.11 -7.40 -8.39
CA PHE A 136 8.26 -7.89 -9.76
C PHE A 136 7.83 -9.36 -9.85
N SER A 137 7.42 -9.81 -11.04
CA SER A 137 7.39 -11.24 -11.32
C SER A 137 8.80 -11.85 -11.16
N ALA A 138 8.90 -13.14 -10.89
CA ALA A 138 10.21 -13.81 -10.76
C ALA A 138 11.06 -13.64 -12.03
N ALA A 139 10.43 -13.64 -13.21
CA ALA A 139 11.11 -13.45 -14.49
C ALA A 139 11.65 -12.01 -14.65
N ASP A 140 10.80 -11.01 -14.35
CA ASP A 140 11.18 -9.59 -14.45
C ASP A 140 12.26 -9.23 -13.42
N GLN A 141 12.15 -9.77 -12.21
CA GLN A 141 13.15 -9.58 -11.17
C GLN A 141 14.50 -10.16 -11.58
N LYS A 142 14.52 -11.37 -12.14
CA LYS A 142 15.74 -12.01 -12.61
C LYS A 142 16.39 -11.19 -13.73
N LEU A 143 15.61 -10.77 -14.73
CA LEU A 143 16.10 -9.95 -15.84
C LEU A 143 16.77 -8.68 -15.32
N LEU A 144 16.09 -7.94 -14.43
CA LEU A 144 16.61 -6.70 -13.86
C LEU A 144 17.91 -6.94 -13.08
N LEU A 145 17.96 -7.98 -12.24
CA LEU A 145 19.13 -8.27 -11.42
C LEU A 145 20.33 -8.74 -12.26
N ASP A 146 20.12 -9.54 -13.30
CA ASP A 146 21.19 -10.02 -14.18
C ASP A 146 21.81 -8.86 -14.96
N ASP A 147 20.99 -7.93 -15.46
CA ASP A 147 21.49 -6.73 -16.14
C ASP A 147 22.27 -5.80 -15.18
N LEU A 148 21.74 -5.57 -13.97
CA LEU A 148 22.43 -4.74 -12.98
C LEU A 148 23.79 -5.33 -12.57
N ARG A 149 23.85 -6.66 -12.40
CA ARG A 149 25.12 -7.35 -12.12
C ARG A 149 26.11 -7.20 -13.28
N GLY A 150 25.64 -7.29 -14.53
CA GLY A 150 26.48 -7.07 -15.71
C GLY A 150 27.10 -5.68 -15.73
N LEU A 151 26.31 -4.64 -15.36
CA LEU A 151 26.82 -3.26 -15.29
C LEU A 151 27.82 -3.02 -14.16
N LEU A 152 27.71 -3.75 -13.05
CA LEU A 152 28.63 -3.61 -11.90
C LEU A 152 29.95 -4.41 -12.10
N SER A 153 29.99 -5.32 -13.09
CA SER A 153 31.12 -6.18 -13.38
C SER A 153 31.98 -5.68 -14.56
N SER A 154 31.55 -4.60 -15.19
CA SER A 154 32.22 -3.92 -16.29
C SER A 154 32.96 -2.68 -15.80
#